data_3abaf7d9efa684369fbcbd7852e3d2dc
#
_entry.id   3abaf7d9efa684369fbcbd7852e3d2dc
#
_cell.length_a   1.000
_cell.length_b   1.000
_cell.length_c   1.000
_cell.angle_alpha   90.00
_cell.angle_beta   90.00
_cell.angle_gamma   90.00
#
_symmetry.space_group_name_H-M   'P 1'
#
loop_
_entity.id
_entity.type
_entity.pdbx_description
1 polymer ?
#
loop_
_entity_poly.entity_id
_entity_poly.type
_entity_poly.pdbx_seq_one_letter_code
_entity_poly.pdbx_strand_id
1 'polypeptide(L)'
;FTMQTRSDVQKVSESFDGTIDIKGDKFVLKTPDMITWFDGTTQWSFVERNEEVNVSTPTGEELQATNPALLLRSYEKGFTAKYKGESTAPSGKAAHDIELVPKKKSDIVRVELQIEKFSGLPASIAVFSKNGISSTIRISKMKTGVNQPDSYFVFNEKDYPDAEIIDLR
;
A
#
# COMPACT_ATOMS: atom_id res chain seq x y z
N PHE A 1 0.66 -10.18 0.43
CA PHE A 1 -0.62 -9.70 -0.07
C PHE A 1 -0.77 -9.99 -1.56
N THR A 2 -2.00 -10.00 -2.01
CA THR A 2 -2.33 -9.92 -3.45
C THR A 2 -2.96 -8.57 -3.72
N MET A 3 -2.46 -7.85 -4.72
CA MET A 3 -3.05 -6.61 -5.21
C MET A 3 -3.74 -6.86 -6.54
N GLN A 4 -4.95 -6.34 -6.68
CA GLN A 4 -5.70 -6.35 -7.92
C GLN A 4 -6.09 -4.92 -8.28
N THR A 5 -5.71 -4.47 -9.45
CA THR A 5 -6.12 -3.19 -10.01
C THR A 5 -7.07 -3.43 -11.17
N ARG A 6 -8.18 -2.71 -11.20
CA ARG A 6 -9.20 -2.77 -12.23
C ARG A 6 -9.51 -1.38 -12.74
N SER A 7 -9.58 -1.23 -14.04
CA SER A 7 -10.06 -0.03 -14.71
C SER A 7 -11.41 -0.32 -15.36
N ASP A 8 -12.47 0.33 -14.86
CA ASP A 8 -13.81 0.21 -15.43
C ASP A 8 -13.92 0.90 -16.80
N VAL A 9 -13.08 1.91 -17.06
CA VAL A 9 -13.01 2.65 -18.33
C VAL A 9 -12.34 1.83 -19.40
N GLN A 10 -11.17 1.25 -19.11
CA GLN A 10 -10.38 0.46 -20.06
C GLN A 10 -10.80 -1.01 -20.08
N LYS A 11 -11.63 -1.46 -19.12
CA LYS A 11 -12.06 -2.85 -18.92
C LYS A 11 -10.90 -3.85 -18.82
N VAL A 12 -9.80 -3.40 -18.19
CA VAL A 12 -8.63 -4.22 -17.88
C VAL A 12 -8.56 -4.50 -16.39
N SER A 13 -7.99 -5.64 -16.05
CA SER A 13 -7.69 -6.02 -14.67
C SER A 13 -6.33 -6.66 -14.61
N GLU A 14 -5.51 -6.20 -13.69
CA GLU A 14 -4.18 -6.73 -13.41
C GLU A 14 -4.13 -7.21 -11.97
N SER A 15 -3.37 -8.25 -11.72
CA SER A 15 -3.18 -8.78 -10.37
C SER A 15 -1.77 -9.28 -10.18
N PHE A 16 -1.21 -9.01 -9.01
CA PHE A 16 0.10 -9.52 -8.62
C PHE A 16 0.17 -9.75 -7.11
N ASP A 17 1.12 -10.57 -6.70
CA ASP A 17 1.46 -10.80 -5.30
C ASP A 17 2.64 -9.92 -4.90
N GLY A 18 2.66 -9.51 -3.64
CA GLY A 18 3.74 -8.71 -3.09
C GLY A 18 3.92 -8.91 -1.60
N THR A 19 4.97 -8.30 -1.08
CA THR A 19 5.21 -8.22 0.37
C THR A 19 5.46 -6.78 0.78
N ILE A 20 5.05 -6.44 2.00
CA ILE A 20 5.35 -5.15 2.59
C ILE A 20 5.80 -5.33 4.04
N ASP A 21 6.93 -4.74 4.38
CA ASP A 21 7.42 -4.59 5.74
C ASP A 21 7.23 -3.14 6.18
N ILE A 22 6.64 -2.93 7.37
CA ILE A 22 6.32 -1.59 7.87
C ILE A 22 6.87 -1.41 9.28
N LYS A 23 7.56 -0.29 9.51
CA LYS A 23 8.01 0.15 10.84
C LYS A 23 7.83 1.66 10.99
N GLY A 24 6.88 2.08 11.83
CA GLY A 24 6.56 3.50 11.89
C GLY A 24 6.15 4.01 10.50
N ASP A 25 6.72 5.11 10.05
CA ASP A 25 6.46 5.66 8.72
C ASP A 25 7.31 5.02 7.61
N LYS A 26 8.24 4.14 7.98
CA LYS A 26 9.16 3.44 7.06
C LYS A 26 8.51 2.20 6.48
N PHE A 27 8.84 1.87 5.24
CA PHE A 27 8.40 0.62 4.62
C PHE A 27 9.38 0.10 3.56
N VAL A 28 9.30 -1.20 3.31
CA VAL A 28 9.84 -1.85 2.11
C VAL A 28 8.69 -2.59 1.42
N LEU A 29 8.39 -2.19 0.21
CA LEU A 29 7.38 -2.82 -0.64
C LEU A 29 8.08 -3.58 -1.77
N LYS A 30 7.76 -4.85 -1.92
CA LYS A 30 8.27 -5.70 -3.00
C LYS A 30 7.11 -6.20 -3.84
N THR A 31 7.20 -5.93 -5.12
CA THR A 31 6.30 -6.43 -6.17
C THR A 31 7.12 -7.21 -7.21
N PRO A 32 6.51 -7.91 -8.17
CA PRO A 32 7.27 -8.64 -9.20
C PRO A 32 8.25 -7.79 -10.01
N ASP A 33 7.92 -6.53 -10.25
CA ASP A 33 8.70 -5.66 -11.17
C ASP A 33 9.48 -4.56 -10.43
N MET A 34 9.23 -4.36 -9.13
CA MET A 34 9.78 -3.21 -8.40
C MET A 34 9.97 -3.49 -6.92
N ILE A 35 11.05 -2.95 -6.36
CA ILE A 35 11.25 -2.87 -4.91
C ILE A 35 11.30 -1.38 -4.53
N THR A 36 10.51 -1.01 -3.54
CA THR A 36 10.49 0.36 -3.01
C THR A 36 10.88 0.36 -1.54
N TRP A 37 11.89 1.16 -1.19
CA TRP A 37 12.26 1.47 0.19
C TRP A 37 11.83 2.90 0.51
N PHE A 38 11.40 3.12 1.74
CA PHE A 38 11.08 4.44 2.26
C PHE A 38 11.52 4.54 3.72
N ASP A 39 12.41 5.47 4.03
CA ASP A 39 12.98 5.66 5.36
C ASP A 39 12.22 6.65 6.25
N GLY A 40 11.10 7.16 5.77
CA GLY A 40 10.30 8.21 6.39
C GLY A 40 10.47 9.59 5.73
N THR A 41 11.43 9.74 4.81
CA THR A 41 11.72 10.98 4.09
C THR A 41 12.02 10.73 2.62
N THR A 42 12.99 9.85 2.35
CA THR A 42 13.45 9.50 1.01
C THR A 42 12.85 8.17 0.57
N GLN A 43 12.45 8.12 -0.66
CA GLN A 43 12.00 6.91 -1.34
C GLN A 43 13.00 6.52 -2.42
N TRP A 44 13.33 5.24 -2.47
CA TRP A 44 14.10 4.58 -3.53
C TRP A 44 13.20 3.54 -4.18
N SER A 45 13.07 3.62 -5.49
CA SER A 45 12.28 2.66 -6.27
C SER A 45 13.16 2.00 -7.32
N PHE A 46 13.56 0.76 -7.07
CA PHE A 46 14.32 -0.06 -8.00
C PHE A 46 13.37 -0.77 -8.96
N VAL A 47 13.53 -0.51 -10.24
CA VAL A 47 12.81 -1.16 -11.33
C VAL A 47 13.71 -2.22 -11.94
N GLU A 48 13.42 -3.49 -11.67
CA GLU A 48 14.27 -4.63 -12.03
C GLU A 48 14.53 -4.70 -13.55
N ARG A 49 13.50 -4.45 -14.36
CA ARG A 49 13.61 -4.54 -15.83
C ARG A 49 14.62 -3.57 -16.44
N ASN A 50 14.82 -2.40 -15.85
CA ASN A 50 15.70 -1.35 -16.35
C ASN A 50 16.99 -1.25 -15.56
N GLU A 51 17.11 -1.96 -14.43
CA GLU A 51 18.19 -1.83 -13.45
C GLU A 51 18.38 -0.37 -12.98
N GLU A 52 17.27 0.37 -12.82
CA GLU A 52 17.26 1.77 -12.44
C GLU A 52 16.70 1.95 -11.03
N VAL A 53 17.32 2.84 -10.25
CA VAL A 53 16.84 3.28 -8.94
C VAL A 53 16.45 4.74 -9.00
N ASN A 54 15.18 5.02 -8.91
CA ASN A 54 14.66 6.38 -8.80
C ASN A 54 14.64 6.82 -7.34
N VAL A 55 15.30 7.94 -7.04
CA VAL A 55 15.35 8.54 -5.70
C VAL A 55 14.47 9.77 -5.67
N SER A 56 13.53 9.84 -4.73
CA SER A 56 12.59 10.96 -4.60
C SER A 56 12.26 11.29 -3.14
N THR A 57 11.66 12.46 -2.93
CA THR A 57 11.05 12.84 -1.65
C THR A 57 9.54 12.98 -1.85
N PRO A 58 8.78 11.89 -1.74
CA PRO A 58 7.37 11.89 -2.10
C PRO A 58 6.53 12.72 -1.12
N THR A 59 5.47 13.32 -1.64
CA THR A 59 4.42 13.96 -0.82
C THR A 59 3.55 12.91 -0.11
N GLY A 60 2.78 13.34 0.89
CA GLY A 60 1.85 12.43 1.58
C GLY A 60 0.79 11.82 0.66
N GLU A 61 0.36 12.52 -0.39
CA GLU A 61 -0.60 12.02 -1.39
C GLU A 61 0.02 10.95 -2.29
N GLU A 62 1.25 11.17 -2.76
CA GLU A 62 2.01 10.20 -3.55
C GLU A 62 2.30 8.92 -2.77
N LEU A 63 2.67 9.06 -1.48
CA LEU A 63 2.87 7.92 -0.59
C LEU A 63 1.59 7.09 -0.41
N GLN A 64 0.43 7.73 -0.27
CA GLN A 64 -0.87 7.03 -0.16
C GLN A 64 -1.23 6.28 -1.45
N ALA A 65 -0.89 6.84 -2.60
CA ALA A 65 -1.11 6.19 -3.89
C ALA A 65 -0.19 4.97 -4.08
N THR A 66 1.06 5.06 -3.61
CA THR A 66 2.05 3.99 -3.73
C THR A 66 1.83 2.89 -2.68
N ASN A 67 1.41 3.27 -1.47
CA ASN A 67 1.22 2.34 -0.37
C ASN A 67 -0.14 2.58 0.31
N PRO A 68 -1.20 1.88 -0.12
CA PRO A 68 -2.54 1.99 0.48
C PRO A 68 -2.59 1.63 1.97
N ALA A 69 -1.61 0.88 2.50
CA ALA A 69 -1.54 0.60 3.93
C ALA A 69 -1.31 1.87 4.78
N LEU A 70 -0.74 2.93 4.20
CA LEU A 70 -0.62 4.23 4.86
C LEU A 70 -1.99 4.91 5.05
N LEU A 71 -2.99 4.60 4.23
CA LEU A 71 -4.37 5.06 4.45
C LEU A 71 -4.91 4.60 5.81
N LEU A 72 -4.52 3.40 6.26
CA LEU A 72 -4.92 2.87 7.57
C LEU A 72 -4.38 3.68 8.75
N ARG A 73 -3.37 4.51 8.55
CA ARG A 73 -2.79 5.38 9.58
C ARG A 73 -3.37 6.78 9.59
N SER A 74 -3.77 7.27 8.41
CA SER A 74 -4.27 8.63 8.23
C SER A 74 -5.80 8.74 8.24
N TYR A 75 -6.52 7.61 8.33
CA TYR A 75 -7.98 7.57 8.18
C TYR A 75 -8.70 8.48 9.17
N GLU A 76 -8.24 8.57 10.43
CA GLU A 76 -8.91 9.38 11.47
C GLU A 76 -8.97 10.87 11.10
N LYS A 77 -7.93 11.40 10.49
CA LYS A 77 -7.82 12.82 10.15
C LYS A 77 -8.42 13.16 8.80
N GLY A 78 -8.31 12.27 7.82
CA GLY A 78 -8.66 12.52 6.42
C GLY A 78 -10.02 11.99 5.97
N PHE A 79 -10.62 11.07 6.71
CA PHE A 79 -11.82 10.35 6.31
C PHE A 79 -12.91 10.35 7.38
N THR A 80 -14.14 10.17 6.93
CA THR A 80 -15.27 9.81 7.80
C THR A 80 -15.48 8.31 7.67
N ALA A 81 -15.42 7.59 8.80
CA ALA A 81 -15.65 6.16 8.83
C ALA A 81 -17.13 5.84 9.04
N LYS A 82 -17.64 4.86 8.29
CA LYS A 82 -18.98 4.30 8.42
C LYS A 82 -18.89 2.80 8.59
N TYR A 83 -19.47 2.28 9.66
CA TYR A 83 -19.62 0.84 9.84
C TYR A 83 -20.72 0.31 8.91
N LYS A 84 -20.43 -0.73 8.14
CA LYS A 84 -21.32 -1.31 7.13
C LYS A 84 -21.90 -2.66 7.53
N GLY A 85 -21.41 -3.24 8.62
CA GLY A 85 -21.86 -4.54 9.10
C GLY A 85 -20.73 -5.56 9.23
N GLU A 86 -21.13 -6.82 9.34
CA GLU A 86 -20.21 -7.96 9.42
C GLU A 86 -20.25 -8.76 8.12
N SER A 87 -19.09 -9.32 7.77
CA SER A 87 -18.92 -10.18 6.60
C SER A 87 -17.92 -11.30 6.89
N THR A 88 -17.55 -12.01 5.84
CA THR A 88 -16.47 -13.00 5.90
C THR A 88 -15.29 -12.52 5.05
N ALA A 89 -14.13 -12.41 5.67
CA ALA A 89 -12.88 -12.07 4.97
C ALA A 89 -12.47 -13.17 3.98
N PRO A 90 -11.57 -12.88 3.01
CA PRO A 90 -11.03 -13.90 2.09
C PRO A 90 -10.38 -15.10 2.79
N SER A 91 -9.87 -14.90 4.02
CA SER A 91 -9.33 -15.97 4.88
C SER A 91 -10.39 -16.91 5.48
N GLY A 92 -11.68 -16.64 5.28
CA GLY A 92 -12.81 -17.36 5.91
C GLY A 92 -13.12 -16.90 7.32
N LYS A 93 -12.42 -15.93 7.88
CA LYS A 93 -12.66 -15.38 9.22
C LYS A 93 -13.74 -14.30 9.20
N ALA A 94 -14.47 -14.18 10.31
CA ALA A 94 -15.43 -13.09 10.50
C ALA A 94 -14.73 -11.73 10.50
N ALA A 95 -15.30 -10.77 9.80
CA ALA A 95 -14.77 -9.43 9.63
C ALA A 95 -15.82 -8.36 9.81
N HIS A 96 -15.37 -7.15 10.17
CA HIS A 96 -16.13 -5.92 10.14
C HIS A 96 -15.87 -5.19 8.83
N ASP A 97 -16.92 -4.77 8.15
CA ASP A 97 -16.86 -3.93 6.96
C ASP A 97 -16.98 -2.47 7.34
N ILE A 98 -16.02 -1.67 6.88
CA ILE A 98 -15.92 -0.24 7.15
C ILE A 98 -15.74 0.50 5.83
N GLU A 99 -16.54 1.53 5.60
CA GLU A 99 -16.39 2.46 4.49
C GLU A 99 -15.76 3.75 4.99
N LEU A 100 -14.69 4.20 4.35
CA LEU A 100 -14.04 5.49 4.59
C LEU A 100 -14.35 6.43 3.42
N VAL A 101 -14.90 7.60 3.74
CA VAL A 101 -15.20 8.64 2.75
C VAL A 101 -14.33 9.86 3.06
N PRO A 102 -13.58 10.40 2.06
CA PRO A 102 -12.74 11.57 2.26
C PRO A 102 -13.54 12.78 2.77
N LYS A 103 -13.03 13.47 3.79
CA LYS A 103 -13.62 14.70 4.33
C LYS A 103 -13.40 15.92 3.43
N LYS A 104 -12.35 15.89 2.62
CA LYS A 104 -11.99 16.96 1.67
C LYS A 104 -12.04 16.43 0.25
N LYS A 105 -12.05 17.35 -0.72
CA LYS A 105 -11.96 17.01 -2.15
C LYS A 105 -10.69 16.19 -2.39
N SER A 106 -10.84 15.01 -2.95
CA SER A 106 -9.79 14.03 -3.22
C SER A 106 -10.12 13.29 -4.52
N ASP A 107 -9.13 12.68 -5.13
CA ASP A 107 -9.35 11.75 -6.25
C ASP A 107 -9.89 10.40 -5.77
N ILE A 108 -9.72 10.08 -4.49
CA ILE A 108 -10.35 8.93 -3.87
C ILE A 108 -11.84 9.23 -3.63
N VAL A 109 -12.71 8.35 -4.11
CA VAL A 109 -14.17 8.40 -3.88
C VAL A 109 -14.52 7.79 -2.53
N ARG A 110 -13.97 6.61 -2.24
CA ARG A 110 -14.12 5.87 -0.99
C ARG A 110 -13.04 4.80 -0.85
N VAL A 111 -12.87 4.34 0.37
CA VAL A 111 -12.07 3.16 0.69
C VAL A 111 -12.96 2.17 1.45
N GLU A 112 -12.92 0.91 1.06
CA GLU A 112 -13.62 -0.17 1.74
C GLU A 112 -12.58 -1.03 2.48
N LEU A 113 -12.80 -1.25 3.78
CA LEU A 113 -11.93 -2.03 4.64
C LEU A 113 -12.66 -3.24 5.18
N GLN A 114 -11.96 -4.37 5.23
CA GLN A 114 -12.36 -5.51 6.06
C GLN A 114 -11.33 -5.68 7.18
N ILE A 115 -11.80 -5.66 8.43
CA ILE A 115 -10.98 -5.85 9.63
C ILE A 115 -11.42 -7.15 10.29
N GLU A 116 -10.51 -8.10 10.47
CA GLU A 116 -10.81 -9.36 11.15
C GLU A 116 -11.33 -9.08 12.58
N LYS A 117 -12.49 -9.65 12.92
CA LYS A 117 -13.21 -9.36 14.15
C LYS A 117 -12.43 -9.68 15.42
N PHE A 118 -11.69 -10.76 15.44
CA PHE A 118 -10.98 -11.24 16.63
C PHE A 118 -9.55 -10.72 16.75
N SER A 119 -8.84 -10.56 15.64
CA SER A 119 -7.45 -10.09 15.65
C SER A 119 -7.35 -8.57 15.56
N GLY A 120 -8.37 -7.89 15.05
CA GLY A 120 -8.32 -6.46 14.73
C GLY A 120 -7.39 -6.12 13.55
N LEU A 121 -6.90 -7.13 12.82
CA LEU A 121 -5.99 -6.94 11.71
C LEU A 121 -6.76 -6.71 10.40
N PRO A 122 -6.24 -5.88 9.49
CA PRO A 122 -6.86 -5.70 8.18
C PRO A 122 -6.74 -7.00 7.35
N ALA A 123 -7.84 -7.37 6.71
CA ALA A 123 -7.92 -8.51 5.80
C ALA A 123 -7.97 -8.06 4.33
N SER A 124 -8.62 -6.91 4.07
CA SER A 124 -8.74 -6.36 2.72
C SER A 124 -8.86 -4.84 2.77
N ILE A 125 -8.29 -4.18 1.76
CA ILE A 125 -8.36 -2.73 1.54
C ILE A 125 -8.70 -2.52 0.07
N ALA A 126 -9.83 -1.88 -0.24
CA ALA A 126 -10.21 -1.52 -1.59
C ALA A 126 -10.33 -0.01 -1.72
N VAL A 127 -9.59 0.59 -2.65
CA VAL A 127 -9.58 2.04 -2.94
C VAL A 127 -10.29 2.27 -4.26
N PHE A 128 -11.26 3.15 -4.27
CA PHE A 128 -12.03 3.55 -5.46
C PHE A 128 -11.73 5.00 -5.82
N SER A 129 -11.28 5.23 -7.04
CA SER A 129 -10.89 6.55 -7.54
C SER A 129 -11.88 7.10 -8.56
N LYS A 130 -11.93 8.43 -8.71
CA LYS A 130 -12.84 9.13 -9.63
C LYS A 130 -12.62 8.82 -11.11
N ASN A 131 -11.39 8.42 -11.47
CA ASN A 131 -11.04 8.03 -12.83
C ASN A 131 -11.52 6.61 -13.22
N GLY A 132 -12.34 5.96 -12.36
CA GLY A 132 -12.85 4.61 -12.60
C GLY A 132 -11.84 3.51 -12.34
N ILE A 133 -10.72 3.82 -11.70
CA ILE A 133 -9.74 2.82 -11.23
C ILE A 133 -10.11 2.39 -9.82
N SER A 134 -10.10 1.09 -9.58
CA SER A 134 -10.18 0.50 -8.24
C SER A 134 -8.97 -0.39 -7.99
N SER A 135 -8.39 -0.29 -6.80
CA SER A 135 -7.28 -1.12 -6.36
C SER A 135 -7.66 -1.84 -5.09
N THR A 136 -7.60 -3.16 -5.12
CA THR A 136 -7.94 -4.01 -3.97
C THR A 136 -6.71 -4.80 -3.52
N ILE A 137 -6.35 -4.64 -2.26
CA ILE A 137 -5.31 -5.42 -1.59
C ILE A 137 -5.99 -6.44 -0.69
N ARG A 138 -5.66 -7.71 -0.86
CA ARG A 138 -6.05 -8.81 0.03
C ARG A 138 -4.84 -9.29 0.80
N ILE A 139 -4.92 -9.29 2.11
CA ILE A 139 -3.81 -9.67 2.97
C ILE A 139 -3.91 -11.17 3.23
N SER A 140 -2.98 -11.93 2.66
CA SER A 140 -2.93 -13.38 2.80
C SER A 140 -2.24 -13.81 4.10
N LYS A 141 -1.23 -13.05 4.56
CA LYS A 141 -0.48 -13.32 5.78
C LYS A 141 0.04 -12.04 6.39
N MET A 142 -0.16 -11.88 7.69
CA MET A 142 0.39 -10.76 8.45
C MET A 142 1.16 -11.28 9.67
N LYS A 143 2.35 -10.72 9.88
CA LYS A 143 3.14 -10.92 11.10
C LYS A 143 3.28 -9.58 11.79
N THR A 144 3.04 -9.53 13.08
CA THR A 144 3.23 -8.35 13.93
C THR A 144 4.41 -8.56 14.87
N GLY A 145 4.95 -7.48 15.44
CA GLY A 145 6.08 -7.58 16.38
C GLY A 145 7.43 -7.91 15.74
N VAL A 146 7.55 -7.80 14.42
CA VAL A 146 8.83 -7.98 13.72
C VAL A 146 9.68 -6.73 13.92
N ASN A 147 10.90 -6.91 14.43
CA ASN A 147 11.83 -5.81 14.70
C ASN A 147 12.95 -5.78 13.66
N GLN A 148 12.72 -5.07 12.56
CA GLN A 148 13.76 -4.80 11.55
C GLN A 148 14.61 -3.60 11.96
N PRO A 149 15.95 -3.61 11.71
CA PRO A 149 16.80 -2.44 11.90
C PRO A 149 16.42 -1.32 10.93
N ASP A 150 16.69 -0.07 11.27
CA ASP A 150 16.35 1.07 10.43
C ASP A 150 17.05 1.04 9.06
N SER A 151 18.26 0.48 8.99
CA SER A 151 18.99 0.26 7.74
C SER A 151 18.28 -0.65 6.74
N TYR A 152 17.35 -1.48 7.19
CA TYR A 152 16.53 -2.34 6.31
C TYR A 152 15.62 -1.53 5.39
N PHE A 153 15.25 -0.31 5.82
CA PHE A 153 14.33 0.57 5.09
C PHE A 153 15.04 1.59 4.19
N VAL A 154 16.35 1.44 4.03
CA VAL A 154 17.21 2.29 3.18
C VAL A 154 17.76 1.45 2.04
N PHE A 155 17.76 2.02 0.84
CA PHE A 155 18.42 1.37 -0.30
C PHE A 155 19.92 1.28 -0.07
N ASN A 156 20.49 0.11 -0.37
CA ASN A 156 21.92 -0.12 -0.26
C ASN A 156 22.51 -0.41 -1.66
N GLU A 157 23.29 0.54 -2.18
CA GLU A 157 23.91 0.44 -3.51
C GLU A 157 24.79 -0.81 -3.69
N LYS A 158 25.39 -1.31 -2.61
CA LYS A 158 26.25 -2.52 -2.66
C LYS A 158 25.50 -3.78 -3.04
N ASP A 159 24.19 -3.82 -2.78
CA ASP A 159 23.36 -4.97 -3.11
C ASP A 159 22.88 -4.91 -4.58
N TYR A 160 23.09 -3.75 -5.26
CA TYR A 160 22.67 -3.46 -6.63
C TYR A 160 23.78 -2.74 -7.40
N PRO A 161 24.95 -3.36 -7.61
CA PRO A 161 26.14 -2.69 -8.13
C PRO A 161 25.99 -2.18 -9.59
N ASP A 162 25.07 -2.77 -10.34
CA ASP A 162 24.83 -2.43 -11.75
C ASP A 162 23.66 -1.44 -11.93
N ALA A 163 22.99 -1.04 -10.83
CA ALA A 163 21.84 -0.17 -10.90
C ALA A 163 22.24 1.29 -11.18
N GLU A 164 21.60 1.91 -12.17
CA GLU A 164 21.69 3.33 -12.42
C GLU A 164 20.83 4.12 -11.42
N ILE A 165 21.46 5.06 -10.71
CA ILE A 165 20.75 5.89 -9.71
C ILE A 165 20.31 7.21 -10.38
N ILE A 166 18.99 7.43 -10.42
CA ILE A 166 18.37 8.63 -10.94
C ILE A 166 17.82 9.45 -9.76
N ASP A 167 18.52 10.52 -9.39
CA ASP A 167 18.09 11.40 -8.28
C ASP A 167 17.11 12.46 -8.80
N LEU A 168 15.87 12.39 -8.32
CA LEU A 168 14.75 13.26 -8.69
C LEU A 168 14.36 14.26 -7.57
N ARG A 169 15.19 14.36 -6.53
CA ARG A 169 14.91 15.24 -5.37
C ARG A 169 15.18 16.71 -5.67
#